data_3b5c0d859da8076229f411c5fe6089ee
#
_entry.id   3b5c0d859da8076229f411c5fe6089ee
#
_cell.length_a   1.000
_cell.length_b   1.000
_cell.length_c   1.000
_cell.angle_alpha   90.00
_cell.angle_beta   90.00
_cell.angle_gamma   90.00
#
_symmetry.space_group_name_H-M   'P 1'
#
loop_
_entity.id
_entity.type
_entity.pdbx_description
1 polymer ?
#
loop_
_entity_poly.entity_id
_entity_poly.type
_entity_poly.pdbx_seq_one_letter_code
_entity_poly.pdbx_strand_id
1 'polypeptide(L)'
;MATFEDLQRANQQITTTNIKGKEYAEVNQRIKAFRMVYPDGIIRTKLISNEDGVCVFKAYVYEDKSHLLGTGHAYEKESSSFINKTSYIENCETSAVGRALGMAGFGIDTSICSAEELSNAQLQQEANEQIKKSQVKTLEELAKKVGSDINDICGYFNVESLDKLTAQDYGKCLIMLKKKEEQQDEQ
;
A
#
# COMPACT_ATOMS: atom_id res chain seq x y z
N MET A 1 -17.86 26.50 -16.89
CA MET A 1 -17.44 26.15 -15.50
C MET A 1 -18.48 25.21 -14.92
N ALA A 2 -18.02 24.11 -14.37
CA ALA A 2 -18.89 23.20 -13.64
C ALA A 2 -19.43 23.87 -12.37
N THR A 3 -20.64 23.50 -11.97
CA THR A 3 -21.29 24.01 -10.77
C THR A 3 -21.08 23.08 -9.58
N PHE A 4 -21.36 23.56 -8.37
CA PHE A 4 -21.37 22.70 -7.18
C PHE A 4 -22.40 21.55 -7.31
N GLU A 5 -23.52 21.80 -7.96
CA GLU A 5 -24.55 20.78 -8.21
C GLU A 5 -24.07 19.69 -9.16
N ASP A 6 -23.23 20.01 -10.16
CA ASP A 6 -22.62 19.03 -11.05
C ASP A 6 -21.65 18.12 -10.27
N LEU A 7 -20.83 18.71 -9.40
CA LEU A 7 -19.94 17.98 -8.52
C LEU A 7 -20.72 17.08 -7.55
N GLN A 8 -21.78 17.56 -6.95
CA GLN A 8 -22.62 16.81 -6.04
C GLN A 8 -23.27 15.61 -6.73
N ARG A 9 -23.82 15.80 -7.94
CA ARG A 9 -24.38 14.71 -8.75
C ARG A 9 -23.34 13.67 -9.10
N ALA A 10 -22.13 14.05 -9.45
CA ALA A 10 -21.06 13.12 -9.75
C ALA A 10 -20.62 12.32 -8.50
N ASN A 11 -20.53 12.96 -7.35
CA ASN A 11 -20.20 12.29 -6.08
C ASN A 11 -21.25 11.26 -5.66
N GLN A 12 -22.55 11.51 -5.92
CA GLN A 12 -23.63 10.55 -5.67
C GLN A 12 -23.52 9.25 -6.51
N GLN A 13 -22.75 9.27 -7.60
CA GLN A 13 -22.51 8.10 -8.45
C GLN A 13 -21.27 7.30 -8.03
N ILE A 14 -20.52 7.77 -7.06
CA ILE A 14 -19.35 7.05 -6.51
C ILE A 14 -19.85 5.86 -5.69
N THR A 15 -19.43 4.66 -6.07
CA THR A 15 -19.57 3.48 -5.23
C THR A 15 -18.41 3.39 -4.27
N THR A 16 -18.69 2.96 -3.04
CA THR A 16 -17.71 2.87 -1.97
C THR A 16 -17.42 1.43 -1.59
N THR A 17 -16.26 1.20 -1.00
CA THR A 17 -15.86 -0.07 -0.40
C THR A 17 -15.79 0.10 1.11
N ASN A 18 -16.44 -0.81 1.84
CA ASN A 18 -16.38 -0.80 3.29
C ASN A 18 -15.09 -1.44 3.79
N ILE A 19 -14.30 -0.68 4.54
CA ILE A 19 -13.06 -1.16 5.15
C ILE A 19 -13.12 -0.85 6.65
N LYS A 20 -13.20 -1.90 7.47
CA LYS A 20 -13.29 -1.82 8.93
C LYS A 20 -14.39 -0.86 9.44
N GLY A 21 -15.56 -0.89 8.80
CA GLY A 21 -16.72 -0.11 9.19
C GLY A 21 -16.75 1.34 8.68
N LYS A 22 -15.80 1.72 7.82
CA LYS A 22 -15.77 3.02 7.15
C LYS A 22 -15.84 2.85 5.64
N GLU A 23 -16.54 3.76 4.99
CA GLU A 23 -16.69 3.79 3.53
C GLU A 23 -15.51 4.54 2.90
N TYR A 24 -14.94 3.98 1.83
CA TYR A 24 -13.83 4.56 1.07
C TYR A 24 -14.14 4.52 -0.43
N ALA A 25 -13.88 5.62 -1.12
CA ALA A 25 -13.95 5.67 -2.56
C ALA A 25 -12.66 5.14 -3.19
N GLU A 26 -12.77 4.19 -4.12
CA GLU A 26 -11.67 3.74 -4.96
C GLU A 26 -11.25 4.84 -5.94
N VAL A 27 -9.98 4.85 -6.36
CA VAL A 27 -9.45 5.88 -7.27
C VAL A 27 -10.14 5.86 -8.62
N ASN A 28 -10.49 4.68 -9.15
CA ASN A 28 -11.24 4.54 -10.39
C ASN A 28 -12.62 5.21 -10.33
N GLN A 29 -13.31 5.15 -9.17
CA GLN A 29 -14.58 5.80 -8.94
C GLN A 29 -14.44 7.33 -8.92
N ARG A 30 -13.37 7.83 -8.30
CA ARG A 30 -13.04 9.26 -8.31
C ARG A 30 -12.72 9.76 -9.73
N ILE A 31 -11.97 8.99 -10.52
CA ILE A 31 -11.69 9.30 -11.93
C ILE A 31 -12.99 9.34 -12.74
N LYS A 32 -13.87 8.36 -12.55
CA LYS A 32 -15.19 8.32 -13.20
C LYS A 32 -16.00 9.56 -12.89
N ALA A 33 -16.14 9.91 -11.62
CA ALA A 33 -16.87 11.11 -11.19
C ALA A 33 -16.26 12.40 -11.76
N PHE A 34 -14.92 12.49 -11.78
CA PHE A 34 -14.22 13.61 -12.41
C PHE A 34 -14.55 13.74 -13.90
N ARG A 35 -14.55 12.63 -14.65
CA ARG A 35 -14.89 12.62 -16.08
C ARG A 35 -16.35 12.96 -16.37
N MET A 36 -17.25 12.75 -15.42
CA MET A 36 -18.64 13.16 -15.55
C MET A 36 -18.81 14.70 -15.51
N VAL A 37 -17.97 15.39 -14.73
CA VAL A 37 -17.99 16.84 -14.56
C VAL A 37 -17.07 17.53 -15.59
N TYR A 38 -15.89 16.95 -15.82
CA TYR A 38 -14.85 17.47 -16.71
C TYR A 38 -14.42 16.40 -17.72
N PRO A 39 -15.18 16.15 -18.79
CA PRO A 39 -14.84 15.12 -19.79
C PRO A 39 -13.46 15.32 -20.40
N ASP A 40 -13.12 16.58 -20.71
CA ASP A 40 -11.84 17.00 -21.30
C ASP A 40 -10.81 17.42 -20.26
N GLY A 41 -11.12 17.28 -18.97
CA GLY A 41 -10.22 17.60 -17.87
C GLY A 41 -8.93 16.79 -17.91
N ILE A 42 -7.88 17.30 -17.29
CA ILE A 42 -6.54 16.73 -17.36
C ILE A 42 -6.12 16.19 -16.00
N ILE A 43 -5.69 14.95 -15.96
CA ILE A 43 -4.97 14.35 -14.83
C ILE A 43 -3.52 14.14 -15.28
N ARG A 44 -2.57 14.74 -14.56
CA ARG A 44 -1.13 14.57 -14.80
C ARG A 44 -0.44 14.06 -13.55
N THR A 45 0.49 13.16 -13.74
CA THR A 45 1.38 12.67 -12.70
C THR A 45 2.82 13.10 -13.00
N LYS A 46 3.61 13.18 -11.94
CA LYS A 46 5.05 13.45 -12.03
C LYS A 46 5.74 12.60 -10.97
N LEU A 47 6.66 11.74 -11.43
CA LEU A 47 7.61 11.09 -10.55
C LEU A 47 8.59 12.17 -10.04
N ILE A 48 8.61 12.38 -8.72
CA ILE A 48 9.49 13.36 -8.07
C ILE A 48 10.83 12.74 -7.75
N SER A 49 10.84 11.53 -7.18
CA SER A 49 12.03 10.74 -6.89
C SER A 49 11.72 9.25 -6.88
N ASN A 50 12.73 8.43 -7.18
CA ASN A 50 12.71 6.99 -7.00
C ASN A 50 14.13 6.56 -6.63
N GLU A 51 14.42 6.51 -5.33
CA GLU A 51 15.75 6.26 -4.78
C GLU A 51 15.63 5.31 -3.58
N ASP A 52 16.56 4.39 -3.45
CA ASP A 52 16.67 3.44 -2.34
C ASP A 52 15.36 2.64 -2.08
N GLY A 53 14.64 2.27 -3.15
CA GLY A 53 13.37 1.55 -3.04
C GLY A 53 12.22 2.40 -2.48
N VAL A 54 12.33 3.73 -2.53
CA VAL A 54 11.28 4.68 -2.17
C VAL A 54 10.95 5.54 -3.37
N CYS A 55 9.69 5.55 -3.79
CA CYS A 55 9.22 6.47 -4.82
C CYS A 55 8.30 7.54 -4.24
N VAL A 56 8.33 8.71 -4.85
CA VAL A 56 7.45 9.84 -4.54
C VAL A 56 6.81 10.33 -5.83
N PHE A 57 5.47 10.36 -5.85
CA PHE A 57 4.70 10.93 -6.95
C PHE A 57 3.94 12.19 -6.50
N LYS A 58 3.77 13.09 -7.45
CA LYS A 58 2.85 14.21 -7.37
C LYS A 58 1.85 14.12 -8.52
N ALA A 59 0.57 14.29 -8.22
CA ALA A 59 -0.50 14.37 -9.20
C ALA A 59 -1.12 15.77 -9.21
N TYR A 60 -1.64 16.13 -10.37
CA TYR A 60 -2.31 17.39 -10.65
C TYR A 60 -3.61 17.09 -11.40
N VAL A 61 -4.69 17.74 -11.00
CA VAL A 61 -6.01 17.64 -11.63
C VAL A 61 -6.41 19.03 -12.11
N TYR A 62 -6.74 19.13 -13.39
CA TYR A 62 -7.10 20.40 -14.02
C TYR A 62 -8.46 20.27 -14.70
N GLU A 63 -9.27 21.35 -14.65
CA GLU A 63 -10.45 21.51 -15.48
C GLU A 63 -10.08 21.57 -16.96
N ASP A 64 -9.06 22.36 -17.28
CA ASP A 64 -8.48 22.56 -18.60
C ASP A 64 -6.94 22.73 -18.51
N LYS A 65 -6.29 23.27 -19.53
CA LYS A 65 -4.83 23.45 -19.57
C LYS A 65 -4.30 24.46 -18.55
N SER A 66 -5.15 25.33 -17.98
CA SER A 66 -4.76 26.48 -17.15
C SER A 66 -5.35 26.45 -15.75
N HIS A 67 -6.51 25.81 -15.55
CA HIS A 67 -7.24 25.84 -14.29
C HIS A 67 -6.95 24.58 -13.44
N LEU A 68 -6.07 24.74 -12.46
CA LEU A 68 -5.74 23.70 -11.48
C LEU A 68 -6.85 23.57 -10.45
N LEU A 69 -7.42 22.35 -10.31
CA LEU A 69 -8.46 22.01 -9.34
C LEU A 69 -7.90 21.41 -8.05
N GLY A 70 -6.85 20.61 -8.15
CA GLY A 70 -6.28 19.93 -6.99
C GLY A 70 -4.92 19.29 -7.25
N THR A 71 -4.18 19.07 -6.18
CA THR A 71 -2.91 18.33 -6.20
C THR A 71 -2.87 17.29 -5.11
N GLY A 72 -2.10 16.21 -5.33
CA GLY A 72 -1.86 15.17 -4.36
C GLY A 72 -0.41 14.71 -4.40
N HIS A 73 0.13 14.33 -3.24
CA HIS A 73 1.42 13.69 -3.12
C HIS A 73 1.23 12.33 -2.47
N ALA A 74 2.01 11.36 -2.91
CA ALA A 74 2.13 10.07 -2.26
C ALA A 74 3.58 9.62 -2.26
N TYR A 75 3.92 8.74 -1.33
CA TYR A 75 5.16 7.98 -1.36
C TYR A 75 4.86 6.52 -1.06
N GLU A 76 5.65 5.62 -1.64
CA GLU A 76 5.59 4.18 -1.37
C GLU A 76 7.00 3.60 -1.23
N LYS A 77 7.10 2.57 -0.41
CA LYS A 77 8.32 1.80 -0.21
C LYS A 77 8.17 0.42 -0.85
N GLU A 78 9.14 0.00 -1.67
CA GLU A 78 9.22 -1.33 -2.27
C GLU A 78 9.14 -2.44 -1.20
N SER A 79 9.87 -2.26 -0.08
CA SER A 79 9.93 -3.25 1.00
C SER A 79 8.75 -3.25 1.95
N SER A 80 7.76 -2.36 1.80
CA SER A 80 6.70 -2.14 2.80
C SER A 80 5.62 -3.23 2.80
N SER A 81 5.40 -3.92 1.68
CA SER A 81 4.44 -5.03 1.58
C SER A 81 4.82 -5.99 0.45
N PHE A 82 4.19 -7.17 0.42
CA PHE A 82 4.38 -8.12 -0.66
C PHE A 82 3.94 -7.54 -2.02
N ILE A 83 2.86 -6.77 -2.04
CA ILE A 83 2.35 -6.11 -3.25
C ILE A 83 3.32 -5.02 -3.72
N ASN A 84 3.82 -4.20 -2.79
CA ASN A 84 4.75 -3.13 -3.11
C ASN A 84 6.11 -3.64 -3.61
N LYS A 85 6.49 -4.88 -3.29
CA LYS A 85 7.72 -5.48 -3.81
C LYS A 85 7.79 -5.51 -5.34
N THR A 86 6.64 -5.53 -6.02
CA THR A 86 6.54 -5.58 -7.48
C THR A 86 5.80 -4.40 -8.08
N SER A 87 5.07 -3.60 -7.29
CA SER A 87 4.12 -2.59 -7.80
C SER A 87 4.12 -1.30 -6.99
N TYR A 88 5.21 -0.97 -6.27
CA TYR A 88 5.24 0.23 -5.43
C TYR A 88 5.18 1.54 -6.22
N ILE A 89 5.68 1.55 -7.47
CA ILE A 89 5.66 2.72 -8.35
C ILE A 89 4.21 3.00 -8.79
N GLU A 90 3.50 1.98 -9.29
CA GLU A 90 2.13 2.08 -9.75
C GLU A 90 1.17 2.41 -8.59
N ASN A 91 1.39 1.82 -7.43
CA ASN A 91 0.61 2.09 -6.23
C ASN A 91 0.81 3.54 -5.76
N CYS A 92 2.06 4.04 -5.79
CA CYS A 92 2.38 5.42 -5.44
C CYS A 92 1.71 6.43 -6.38
N GLU A 93 1.76 6.16 -7.70
CA GLU A 93 1.11 7.01 -8.70
C GLU A 93 -0.41 7.05 -8.49
N THR A 94 -1.03 5.88 -8.30
CA THR A 94 -2.47 5.74 -8.04
C THR A 94 -2.88 6.50 -6.78
N SER A 95 -2.14 6.36 -5.70
CA SER A 95 -2.37 7.08 -4.44
C SER A 95 -2.29 8.61 -4.62
N ALA A 96 -1.29 9.09 -5.37
CA ALA A 96 -1.17 10.52 -5.66
C ALA A 96 -2.37 11.06 -6.45
N VAL A 97 -2.85 10.30 -7.46
CA VAL A 97 -4.06 10.63 -8.25
C VAL A 97 -5.30 10.65 -7.36
N GLY A 98 -5.50 9.63 -6.52
CA GLY A 98 -6.62 9.55 -5.60
C GLY A 98 -6.70 10.76 -4.67
N ARG A 99 -5.57 11.20 -4.11
CA ARG A 99 -5.48 12.39 -3.26
C ARG A 99 -5.75 13.69 -4.04
N ALA A 100 -5.20 13.82 -5.25
CA ALA A 100 -5.44 15.01 -6.08
C ALA A 100 -6.92 15.17 -6.44
N LEU A 101 -7.61 14.07 -6.77
CA LEU A 101 -9.05 14.06 -7.04
C LEU A 101 -9.87 14.35 -5.78
N GLY A 102 -9.48 13.81 -4.61
CA GLY A 102 -10.10 14.14 -3.33
C GLY A 102 -9.99 15.65 -3.03
N MET A 103 -8.81 16.25 -3.23
CA MET A 103 -8.60 17.69 -3.06
C MET A 103 -9.38 18.54 -4.08
N ALA A 104 -9.68 17.97 -5.26
CA ALA A 104 -10.56 18.60 -6.25
C ALA A 104 -12.06 18.40 -5.97
N GLY A 105 -12.43 17.71 -4.87
CA GLY A 105 -13.80 17.53 -4.42
C GLY A 105 -14.46 16.21 -4.82
N PHE A 106 -13.73 15.27 -5.42
CA PHE A 106 -14.30 13.98 -5.85
C PHE A 106 -14.12 12.90 -4.78
N GLY A 107 -15.22 12.38 -4.24
CA GLY A 107 -15.25 11.35 -3.19
C GLY A 107 -14.87 11.86 -1.80
N ILE A 108 -15.13 13.12 -1.50
CA ILE A 108 -14.81 13.75 -0.20
C ILE A 108 -15.81 13.39 0.91
N ASP A 109 -16.99 12.89 0.56
CA ASP A 109 -18.03 12.49 1.53
C ASP A 109 -17.60 11.28 2.37
N THR A 110 -16.53 10.61 1.96
CA THR A 110 -15.96 9.45 2.64
C THR A 110 -14.65 9.79 3.35
N SER A 111 -13.58 9.94 2.57
CA SER A 111 -12.23 10.24 3.05
C SER A 111 -11.37 10.79 1.90
N ILE A 112 -10.41 11.65 2.19
CA ILE A 112 -9.39 12.06 1.20
C ILE A 112 -8.50 10.85 0.84
N CYS A 113 -8.21 10.00 1.81
CA CYS A 113 -7.53 8.72 1.60
C CYS A 113 -8.41 7.79 0.75
N SER A 114 -7.84 7.17 -0.26
CA SER A 114 -8.56 6.19 -1.09
C SER A 114 -8.62 4.80 -0.43
N ALA A 115 -9.47 3.92 -0.96
CA ALA A 115 -9.56 2.54 -0.49
C ALA A 115 -8.22 1.80 -0.66
N GLU A 116 -7.54 2.04 -1.78
CA GLU A 116 -6.24 1.44 -2.11
C GLU A 116 -5.15 1.90 -1.12
N GLU A 117 -5.10 3.20 -0.83
CA GLU A 117 -4.16 3.77 0.15
C GLU A 117 -4.34 3.16 1.54
N LEU A 118 -5.58 3.02 2.00
CA LEU A 118 -5.87 2.41 3.29
C LEU A 118 -5.52 0.93 3.30
N SER A 119 -5.85 0.19 2.24
CA SER A 119 -5.53 -1.23 2.11
C SER A 119 -4.01 -1.45 2.17
N ASN A 120 -3.24 -0.65 1.43
CA ASN A 120 -1.78 -0.70 1.47
C ASN A 120 -1.22 -0.39 2.86
N ALA A 121 -1.75 0.65 3.53
CA ALA A 121 -1.32 1.00 4.88
C ALA A 121 -1.61 -0.13 5.89
N GLN A 122 -2.73 -0.84 5.74
CA GLN A 122 -3.08 -1.97 6.60
C GLN A 122 -2.14 -3.16 6.36
N LEU A 123 -1.88 -3.50 5.09
CA LEU A 123 -0.92 -4.57 4.76
C LEU A 123 0.47 -4.27 5.32
N GLN A 124 0.90 -3.01 5.27
CA GLN A 124 2.16 -2.58 5.88
C GLN A 124 2.15 -2.73 7.41
N GLN A 125 1.05 -2.36 8.06
CA GLN A 125 0.92 -2.53 9.51
C GLN A 125 0.95 -4.00 9.90
N GLU A 126 0.17 -4.85 9.22
CA GLU A 126 0.14 -6.30 9.45
C GLU A 126 1.51 -6.95 9.21
N ALA A 127 2.23 -6.52 8.17
CA ALA A 127 3.58 -7.02 7.88
C ALA A 127 4.60 -6.65 8.98
N ASN A 128 4.39 -5.52 9.66
CA ASN A 128 5.25 -5.03 10.74
C ASN A 128 4.80 -5.49 12.15
N GLU A 129 3.65 -6.14 12.27
CA GLU A 129 3.23 -6.70 13.57
C GLU A 129 4.21 -7.79 14.02
N GLN A 130 4.46 -7.83 15.33
CA GLN A 130 5.26 -8.90 15.94
C GLN A 130 4.54 -10.24 15.84
N ILE A 131 5.31 -11.30 15.65
CA ILE A 131 4.77 -12.66 15.51
C ILE A 131 4.13 -13.16 16.81
N LYS A 132 3.15 -14.05 16.66
CA LYS A 132 2.45 -14.67 17.76
C LYS A 132 3.30 -15.80 18.40
N LYS A 133 3.05 -16.11 19.67
CA LYS A 133 3.72 -17.21 20.38
C LYS A 133 3.68 -18.54 19.64
N SER A 134 2.59 -18.85 18.94
CA SER A 134 2.48 -20.06 18.11
C SER A 134 3.47 -20.06 16.95
N GLN A 135 3.73 -18.92 16.34
CA GLN A 135 4.68 -18.77 15.23
C GLN A 135 6.12 -18.88 15.74
N VAL A 136 6.42 -18.32 16.92
CA VAL A 136 7.72 -18.52 17.58
C VAL A 136 7.99 -20.02 17.76
N LYS A 137 7.03 -20.75 18.33
CA LYS A 137 7.16 -22.20 18.53
C LYS A 137 7.39 -22.96 17.24
N THR A 138 6.70 -22.59 16.16
CA THR A 138 6.92 -23.19 14.83
C THR A 138 8.34 -22.98 14.32
N LEU A 139 8.92 -21.78 14.52
CA LEU A 139 10.31 -21.53 14.13
C LEU A 139 11.30 -22.29 14.99
N GLU A 140 11.08 -22.40 16.30
CA GLU A 140 11.92 -23.18 17.21
C GLU A 140 11.96 -24.64 16.84
N GLU A 141 10.78 -25.24 16.55
CA GLU A 141 10.66 -26.65 16.14
C GLU A 141 11.37 -26.89 14.80
N LEU A 142 11.18 -26.00 13.82
CA LEU A 142 11.79 -26.12 12.50
C LEU A 142 13.31 -25.88 12.56
N ALA A 143 13.76 -24.87 13.31
CA ALA A 143 15.19 -24.62 13.51
C ALA A 143 15.89 -25.81 14.15
N LYS A 144 15.29 -26.43 15.17
CA LYS A 144 15.79 -27.64 15.81
C LYS A 144 15.86 -28.82 14.82
N LYS A 145 14.86 -28.99 13.98
CA LYS A 145 14.80 -30.08 12.97
C LYS A 145 15.95 -29.97 11.97
N VAL A 146 16.27 -28.77 11.51
CA VAL A 146 17.34 -28.52 10.53
C VAL A 146 18.69 -28.19 11.14
N GLY A 147 18.84 -28.28 12.47
CA GLY A 147 20.09 -27.99 13.16
C GLY A 147 20.56 -26.53 13.02
N SER A 148 19.63 -25.57 12.96
CA SER A 148 19.95 -24.15 12.92
C SER A 148 19.95 -23.54 14.33
N ASP A 149 20.97 -22.71 14.65
CA ASP A 149 21.00 -21.99 15.92
C ASP A 149 20.03 -20.79 15.88
N ILE A 150 19.23 -20.64 16.94
CA ILE A 150 18.28 -19.53 17.08
C ILE A 150 19.03 -18.19 17.17
N ASN A 151 20.22 -18.16 17.78
CA ASN A 151 21.02 -16.95 17.86
C ASN A 151 21.49 -16.48 16.48
N ASP A 152 21.84 -17.41 15.59
CA ASP A 152 22.21 -17.09 14.21
C ASP A 152 21.01 -16.50 13.44
N ILE A 153 19.81 -17.07 13.64
CA ILE A 153 18.59 -16.56 13.06
C ILE A 153 18.30 -15.16 13.58
N CYS A 154 18.36 -14.94 14.90
CA CYS A 154 18.15 -13.63 15.50
C CYS A 154 19.20 -12.61 15.01
N GLY A 155 20.45 -13.01 14.89
CA GLY A 155 21.53 -12.17 14.34
C GLY A 155 21.29 -11.77 12.89
N TYR A 156 20.82 -12.70 12.05
CA TYR A 156 20.50 -12.42 10.64
C TYR A 156 19.39 -11.37 10.49
N PHE A 157 18.34 -11.43 11.31
CA PHE A 157 17.23 -10.48 11.30
C PHE A 157 17.48 -9.26 12.20
N ASN A 158 18.61 -9.18 12.87
CA ASN A 158 18.99 -8.09 13.80
C ASN A 158 17.92 -7.88 14.90
N VAL A 159 17.47 -8.96 15.52
CA VAL A 159 16.53 -8.96 16.64
C VAL A 159 17.14 -9.64 17.87
N GLU A 160 16.69 -9.25 19.06
CA GLU A 160 17.17 -9.83 20.32
C GLU A 160 16.65 -11.25 20.56
N SER A 161 15.47 -11.59 20.02
CA SER A 161 14.81 -12.87 20.21
C SER A 161 13.75 -13.10 19.13
N LEU A 162 13.33 -14.37 18.90
CA LEU A 162 12.37 -14.73 17.85
C LEU A 162 11.01 -14.02 18.00
N ASP A 163 10.55 -13.71 19.21
CA ASP A 163 9.30 -13.01 19.44
C ASP A 163 9.33 -11.54 19.01
N LYS A 164 10.51 -11.00 18.69
CA LYS A 164 10.70 -9.65 18.12
C LYS A 164 10.66 -9.63 16.60
N LEU A 165 10.62 -10.78 15.95
CA LEU A 165 10.43 -10.85 14.51
C LEU A 165 9.10 -10.25 14.09
N THR A 166 9.11 -9.58 12.96
CA THR A 166 7.87 -9.13 12.30
C THR A 166 7.21 -10.28 11.54
N ALA A 167 5.93 -10.14 11.22
CA ALA A 167 5.22 -11.12 10.39
C ALA A 167 5.91 -11.30 9.02
N GLN A 168 6.48 -10.24 8.46
CA GLN A 168 7.27 -10.27 7.24
C GLN A 168 8.55 -11.11 7.40
N ASP A 169 9.29 -10.90 8.49
CA ASP A 169 10.55 -11.61 8.74
C ASP A 169 10.30 -13.07 9.10
N TYR A 170 9.18 -13.37 9.78
CA TYR A 170 8.71 -14.74 9.99
C TYR A 170 8.56 -15.50 8.67
N GLY A 171 7.91 -14.88 7.67
CA GLY A 171 7.76 -15.48 6.34
C GLY A 171 9.11 -15.79 5.67
N LYS A 172 10.06 -14.84 5.73
CA LYS A 172 11.42 -15.02 5.20
C LYS A 172 12.17 -16.15 5.93
N CYS A 173 12.12 -16.13 7.26
CA CYS A 173 12.76 -17.13 8.12
C CYS A 173 12.22 -18.54 7.81
N LEU A 174 10.90 -18.67 7.68
CA LEU A 174 10.24 -19.94 7.37
C LEU A 174 10.71 -20.51 6.02
N ILE A 175 10.83 -19.65 4.99
CA ILE A 175 11.32 -20.04 3.67
C ILE A 175 12.78 -20.49 3.75
N MET A 176 13.63 -19.78 4.50
CA MET A 176 15.04 -20.14 4.68
C MET A 176 15.20 -21.51 5.36
N LEU A 177 14.46 -21.74 6.44
CA LEU A 177 14.52 -23.00 7.19
C LEU A 177 13.97 -24.18 6.38
N LYS A 178 12.88 -23.99 5.63
CA LYS A 178 12.33 -25.03 4.75
C LYS A 178 13.27 -25.42 3.61
N LYS A 179 13.94 -24.44 3.00
CA LYS A 179 14.96 -24.74 1.97
C LYS A 179 16.12 -25.56 2.55
N LYS A 180 16.52 -25.29 3.79
CA LYS A 180 17.57 -26.06 4.46
C LYS A 180 17.10 -27.49 4.78
N GLU A 181 15.83 -27.66 5.13
CA GLU A 181 15.19 -28.98 5.33
C GLU A 181 15.22 -29.81 4.04
N GLU A 182 14.74 -29.23 2.92
CA GLU A 182 14.74 -29.89 1.60
C GLU A 182 16.14 -30.33 1.18
N GLN A 183 17.17 -29.51 1.40
CA GLN A 183 18.56 -29.85 1.07
C GLN A 183 19.14 -30.97 1.92
N GLN A 184 18.63 -31.17 3.15
CA GLN A 184 19.07 -32.30 4.02
C GLN A 184 18.37 -33.61 3.65
N ASP A 185 17.14 -33.56 3.16
CA ASP A 185 16.37 -34.73 2.73
C ASP A 185 16.85 -35.27 1.37
N GLU A 186 17.60 -34.49 0.59
CA GLU A 186 18.19 -34.86 -0.71
C GLU A 186 19.61 -35.50 -0.57
N GLN A 187 20.19 -35.52 0.64
CA GLN A 187 21.53 -36.07 0.93
C GLN A 187 21.43 -37.40 1.65
#